data_339b1db9da515d25c90445afaebf7fd3
#
_entry.id   339b1db9da515d25c90445afaebf7fd3
#
_cell.length_a   1.000
_cell.length_b   1.000
_cell.length_c   1.000
_cell.angle_alpha   90.00
_cell.angle_beta   90.00
_cell.angle_gamma   90.00
#
_symmetry.space_group_name_H-M   'P 1'
#
loop_
_entity.id
_entity.type
_entity.pdbx_description
1 polymer ?
#
loop_
_entity_poly.entity_id
_entity_poly.type
_entity_poly.pdbx_seq_one_letter_code
_entity_poly.pdbx_strand_id
1 'polypeptide(L)'
;MNFLIRILFIWFIVSSITVANEIKVFDFTEAELSELEVRKVRGADNKTIYTVGSNENGNFYKAVADNAASGLGKQIKIDLNKTPFINITWKIEKDLVGIKENTKKGHD
;
A
#
# COMPACT_ATOMS: atom_id res chain seq x y z
N MET A 1 -26.40 -28.43 -40.70
CA MET A 1 -25.04 -27.92 -40.84
C MET A 1 -24.74 -26.68 -40.00
N ASN A 2 -25.65 -25.74 -39.90
CA ASN A 2 -25.48 -24.57 -39.02
C ASN A 2 -25.48 -24.95 -37.53
N PHE A 3 -25.92 -26.12 -37.20
CA PHE A 3 -26.00 -26.64 -35.84
C PHE A 3 -24.60 -26.97 -35.23
N LEU A 4 -23.70 -27.53 -36.03
CA LEU A 4 -22.36 -27.89 -35.63
C LEU A 4 -21.47 -26.66 -35.39
N ILE A 5 -21.68 -25.59 -36.15
CA ILE A 5 -20.96 -24.33 -36.02
C ILE A 5 -21.33 -23.62 -34.71
N ARG A 6 -22.59 -23.72 -34.29
CA ARG A 6 -23.07 -23.16 -33.03
C ARG A 6 -22.46 -23.81 -31.79
N ILE A 7 -22.27 -25.12 -31.81
CA ILE A 7 -21.68 -25.88 -30.71
C ILE A 7 -20.19 -25.51 -30.56
N LEU A 8 -19.48 -25.37 -31.67
CA LEU A 8 -18.08 -24.94 -31.65
C LEU A 8 -17.89 -23.52 -31.12
N PHE A 9 -18.84 -22.64 -31.38
CA PHE A 9 -18.81 -21.28 -30.91
C PHE A 9 -19.04 -21.17 -29.40
N ILE A 10 -19.89 -22.00 -28.83
CA ILE A 10 -20.15 -22.05 -27.39
C ILE A 10 -18.94 -22.57 -26.63
N TRP A 11 -18.14 -23.42 -27.20
CA TRP A 11 -16.96 -23.98 -26.57
C TRP A 11 -15.81 -22.96 -26.45
N PHE A 12 -15.79 -22.01 -27.35
CA PHE A 12 -14.77 -20.96 -27.34
C PHE A 12 -14.96 -19.92 -26.22
N ILE A 13 -16.17 -19.80 -25.68
CA ILE A 13 -16.51 -18.84 -24.61
C ILE A 13 -16.09 -19.35 -23.21
N VAL A 14 -15.75 -20.62 -23.08
CA VAL A 14 -15.32 -21.23 -21.81
C VAL A 14 -13.80 -21.17 -21.61
N SER A 15 -13.08 -20.40 -22.40
CA SER A 15 -11.66 -20.22 -22.18
C SER A 15 -11.41 -19.43 -20.89
N SER A 16 -10.69 -20.07 -20.02
CA SER A 16 -10.34 -19.71 -18.66
C SER A 16 -10.08 -18.22 -18.40
N ILE A 17 -10.86 -17.65 -17.51
CA ILE A 17 -10.54 -16.38 -16.87
C ILE A 17 -9.58 -16.68 -15.73
N THR A 18 -8.32 -16.30 -15.89
CA THR A 18 -7.35 -16.38 -14.81
C THR A 18 -7.50 -15.12 -13.96
N VAL A 19 -8.01 -15.27 -12.74
CA VAL A 19 -8.08 -14.18 -11.77
C VAL A 19 -6.83 -14.26 -10.92
N ALA A 20 -5.98 -13.21 -10.97
CA ALA A 20 -4.88 -13.07 -10.05
C ALA A 20 -5.41 -12.81 -8.64
N ASN A 21 -4.89 -13.53 -7.64
CA ASN A 21 -5.21 -13.29 -6.24
C ASN A 21 -4.49 -12.03 -5.76
N GLU A 22 -5.23 -10.95 -5.62
CA GLU A 22 -4.74 -9.70 -5.04
C GLU A 22 -5.52 -9.37 -3.77
N ILE A 23 -4.80 -8.99 -2.72
CA ILE A 23 -5.36 -8.44 -1.49
C ILE A 23 -4.92 -6.99 -1.38
N LYS A 24 -5.87 -6.08 -1.37
CA LYS A 24 -5.60 -4.68 -1.13
C LYS A 24 -5.45 -4.45 0.37
N VAL A 25 -4.22 -4.22 0.83
CA VAL A 25 -3.91 -4.06 2.25
C VAL A 25 -4.45 -2.73 2.78
N PHE A 26 -4.29 -1.65 2.02
CA PHE A 26 -4.77 -0.32 2.36
C PHE A 26 -5.66 0.23 1.25
N ASP A 27 -6.75 0.89 1.61
CA ASP A 27 -7.63 1.56 0.66
C ASP A 27 -7.39 3.08 0.57
N PHE A 28 -6.55 3.62 1.47
CA PHE A 28 -6.15 5.02 1.52
C PHE A 28 -7.32 5.99 1.66
N THR A 29 -8.29 5.63 2.50
CA THR A 29 -9.44 6.46 2.82
C THR A 29 -9.32 7.08 4.21
N GLU A 30 -10.06 8.17 4.46
CA GLU A 30 -10.15 8.79 5.78
C GLU A 30 -10.73 7.81 6.83
N ALA A 31 -11.71 7.01 6.42
CA ALA A 31 -12.30 6.00 7.30
C ALA A 31 -11.28 4.96 7.73
N GLU A 32 -10.47 4.46 6.80
CA GLU A 32 -9.38 3.52 7.14
C GLU A 32 -8.34 4.18 8.02
N LEU A 33 -7.91 5.40 7.69
CA LEU A 33 -6.88 6.11 8.46
C LEU A 33 -7.28 6.28 9.92
N SER A 34 -8.54 6.53 10.21
CA SER A 34 -9.06 6.66 11.57
C SER A 34 -8.99 5.36 12.37
N GLU A 35 -8.97 4.23 11.70
CA GLU A 35 -8.89 2.90 12.32
C GLU A 35 -7.45 2.40 12.45
N LEU A 36 -6.50 2.99 11.73
CA LEU A 36 -5.11 2.59 11.78
C LEU A 36 -4.45 3.03 13.08
N GLU A 37 -3.49 2.23 13.53
CA GLU A 37 -2.72 2.53 14.73
C GLU A 37 -1.48 3.34 14.38
N VAL A 38 -1.29 4.46 15.07
CA VAL A 38 -0.07 5.28 15.00
C VAL A 38 0.75 5.03 16.24
N ARG A 39 1.92 4.45 16.08
CA ARG A 39 2.87 4.20 17.17
C ARG A 39 4.09 5.08 17.06
N LYS A 40 4.35 5.90 18.06
CA LYS A 40 5.58 6.69 18.14
C LYS A 40 6.79 5.76 18.32
N VAL A 41 7.83 6.02 17.57
CA VAL A 41 9.11 5.32 17.73
C VAL A 41 9.74 5.72 19.07
N ARG A 42 10.33 4.75 19.75
CA ARG A 42 11.00 4.99 21.02
C ARG A 42 12.12 6.00 20.86
N GLY A 43 12.10 7.04 21.69
CA GLY A 43 13.08 8.13 21.62
C GLY A 43 12.70 9.28 20.70
N ALA A 44 11.63 9.17 19.94
CA ALA A 44 11.12 10.27 19.14
C ALA A 44 10.35 11.28 20.01
N ASP A 45 10.51 12.57 19.71
CA ASP A 45 9.84 13.63 20.46
C ASP A 45 8.35 13.71 20.12
N ASN A 46 8.02 13.54 18.85
CA ASN A 46 6.67 13.68 18.33
C ASN A 46 6.26 12.49 17.46
N LYS A 47 4.95 12.35 17.23
CA LYS A 47 4.40 11.44 16.23
C LYS A 47 4.37 12.11 14.85
N THR A 48 4.67 11.35 13.82
CA THR A 48 4.42 11.74 12.44
C THR A 48 2.93 11.97 12.22
N ILE A 49 2.58 13.00 11.47
CA ILE A 49 1.20 13.33 11.12
C ILE A 49 0.87 12.67 9.78
N TYR A 50 -0.20 11.88 9.77
CA TYR A 50 -0.69 11.19 8.58
C TYR A 50 -2.00 11.79 8.11
N THR A 51 -2.10 12.06 6.82
CA THR A 51 -3.30 12.58 6.17
C THR A 51 -3.55 11.83 4.88
N VAL A 52 -4.80 11.85 4.41
CA VAL A 52 -5.15 11.32 3.10
C VAL A 52 -4.99 12.39 2.04
N GLY A 53 -4.27 12.06 0.98
CA GLY A 53 -4.15 12.88 -0.21
C GLY A 53 -4.69 12.15 -1.43
N SER A 54 -4.87 12.88 -2.51
CA SER A 54 -5.35 12.34 -3.78
C SER A 54 -4.67 13.03 -4.95
N ASN A 55 -4.35 12.27 -5.97
CA ASN A 55 -3.84 12.77 -7.24
C ASN A 55 -4.40 11.92 -8.40
N GLU A 56 -3.91 12.15 -9.60
CA GLU A 56 -4.33 11.42 -10.80
C GLU A 56 -4.11 9.89 -10.73
N ASN A 57 -3.18 9.44 -9.90
CA ASN A 57 -2.90 8.01 -9.70
C ASN A 57 -3.74 7.38 -8.59
N GLY A 58 -4.55 8.16 -7.89
CA GLY A 58 -5.42 7.69 -6.81
C GLY A 58 -5.12 8.32 -5.47
N ASN A 59 -5.66 7.72 -4.41
CA ASN A 59 -5.46 8.17 -3.05
C ASN A 59 -4.15 7.63 -2.47
N PHE A 60 -3.60 8.37 -1.53
CA PHE A 60 -2.39 8.00 -0.80
C PHE A 60 -2.43 8.49 0.64
N TYR A 61 -1.60 7.93 1.49
CA TYR A 61 -1.32 8.50 2.81
C TYR A 61 -0.09 9.39 2.72
N LYS A 62 -0.25 10.61 3.20
CA LYS A 62 0.84 11.58 3.32
C LYS A 62 1.34 11.58 4.76
N ALA A 63 2.64 11.38 4.93
CA ALA A 63 3.30 11.42 6.23
C ALA A 63 4.15 12.68 6.33
N VAL A 64 3.92 13.47 7.36
CA VAL A 64 4.72 14.65 7.67
C VAL A 64 5.43 14.43 9.00
N ALA A 65 6.76 14.29 8.93
CA ALA A 65 7.61 14.11 10.10
C ALA A 65 8.37 15.41 10.36
N ASP A 66 7.96 16.15 11.37
CA ASP A 66 8.66 17.32 11.87
C ASP A 66 9.17 17.00 13.27
N ASN A 67 10.47 16.74 13.39
CA ASN A 67 11.10 16.25 14.60
C ASN A 67 10.29 15.09 15.20
N ALA A 68 9.89 14.16 14.35
CA ALA A 68 8.95 13.11 14.66
C ALA A 68 9.33 11.80 13.97
N ALA A 69 8.99 10.70 14.60
CA ALA A 69 9.05 9.38 14.00
C ALA A 69 7.91 8.51 14.54
N SER A 70 7.20 7.83 13.65
CA SER A 70 6.17 6.88 14.03
C SER A 70 5.93 5.85 12.94
N GLY A 71 5.27 4.76 13.31
CA GLY A 71 4.75 3.79 12.38
C GLY A 71 3.24 3.93 12.26
N LEU A 72 2.73 3.67 11.08
CA LEU A 72 1.31 3.57 10.81
C LEU A 72 0.99 2.15 10.37
N GLY A 73 0.04 1.49 11.01
CA GLY A 73 -0.19 0.11 10.67
C GLY A 73 -1.46 -0.51 11.20
N LYS A 74 -1.71 -1.69 10.74
CA LYS A 74 -2.76 -2.59 11.20
C LYS A 74 -2.27 -4.03 11.15
N GLN A 75 -2.94 -4.89 11.88
CA GLN A 75 -2.70 -6.33 11.78
C GLN A 75 -3.67 -6.96 10.80
N ILE A 76 -3.15 -7.74 9.88
CA ILE A 76 -3.95 -8.52 8.94
C ILE A 76 -3.41 -9.94 8.84
N LYS A 77 -4.27 -10.88 8.52
CA LYS A 77 -3.88 -12.26 8.23
C LYS A 77 -3.73 -12.44 6.74
N ILE A 78 -2.54 -12.88 6.31
CA ILE A 78 -2.23 -13.13 4.89
C ILE A 78 -1.71 -14.56 4.74
N ASP A 79 -2.24 -15.29 3.76
CA ASP A 79 -1.70 -16.58 3.36
C ASP A 79 -0.60 -16.35 2.32
N LEU A 80 0.65 -16.49 2.74
CA LEU A 80 1.82 -16.28 1.88
C LEU A 80 1.96 -17.31 0.75
N ASN A 81 1.25 -18.43 0.83
CA ASN A 81 1.21 -19.39 -0.27
C ASN A 81 0.36 -18.88 -1.44
N LYS A 82 -0.63 -18.03 -1.15
CA LYS A 82 -1.52 -17.43 -2.17
C LYS A 82 -1.03 -16.08 -2.65
N THR A 83 -0.47 -15.27 -1.74
CA THR A 83 0.00 -13.92 -2.02
C THR A 83 1.40 -13.71 -1.45
N PRO A 84 2.45 -14.27 -2.11
CA PRO A 84 3.83 -14.21 -1.60
C PRO A 84 4.55 -12.89 -1.88
N PHE A 85 3.96 -12.01 -2.68
CA PHE A 85 4.57 -10.73 -3.05
C PHE A 85 3.85 -9.56 -2.41
N ILE A 86 4.60 -8.52 -2.06
CA ILE A 86 4.05 -7.24 -1.62
C ILE A 86 4.45 -6.16 -2.63
N ASN A 87 3.47 -5.34 -3.03
CA ASN A 87 3.67 -4.21 -3.92
C ASN A 87 3.49 -2.92 -3.12
N ILE A 88 4.50 -2.07 -3.15
CA ILE A 88 4.50 -0.79 -2.45
C ILE A 88 4.87 0.31 -3.44
N THR A 89 4.06 1.35 -3.51
CA THR A 89 4.37 2.57 -4.25
C THR A 89 4.53 3.71 -3.28
N TRP A 90 5.64 4.43 -3.35
CA TRP A 90 5.94 5.51 -2.43
C TRP A 90 6.70 6.62 -3.11
N LYS A 91 6.70 7.79 -2.47
CA LYS A 91 7.36 8.99 -2.97
C LYS A 91 7.85 9.84 -1.80
N ILE A 92 9.02 10.43 -1.95
CA ILE A 92 9.52 11.46 -1.02
C ILE A 92 9.33 12.83 -1.67
N GLU A 93 8.57 13.71 -1.01
CA GLU A 93 8.38 15.07 -1.49
C GLU A 93 9.49 15.99 -1.03
N LYS A 94 9.99 15.81 0.19
CA LYS A 94 10.98 16.68 0.81
C LYS A 94 11.98 15.84 1.59
N ASP A 95 13.23 15.96 1.23
CA ASP A 95 14.31 15.26 1.89
C ASP A 95 14.75 15.97 3.18
N LEU A 96 15.47 15.25 4.02
CA LEU A 96 16.07 15.80 5.23
C LEU A 96 17.24 16.70 4.87
N VAL A 97 17.32 17.86 5.53
CA VAL A 97 18.35 18.87 5.26
C VAL A 97 19.31 18.95 6.44
N GLY A 98 20.62 19.02 6.14
CA GLY A 98 21.65 19.20 7.15
C GLY A 98 22.00 17.95 7.95
N ILE A 99 21.54 16.79 7.54
CA ILE A 99 21.82 15.50 8.19
C ILE A 99 22.97 14.80 7.47
N LYS A 100 23.93 14.32 8.24
CA LYS A 100 25.00 13.46 7.75
C LYS A 100 24.59 12.01 7.94
N GLU A 101 24.09 11.39 6.88
CA GLU A 101 23.55 10.03 6.89
C GLU A 101 24.58 8.96 7.24
N ASN A 102 25.86 9.23 7.02
CA ASN A 102 26.96 8.35 7.37
C ASN A 102 27.37 8.38 8.85
N THR A 103 26.68 9.16 9.67
CA THR A 103 26.91 9.25 11.10
C THR A 103 25.76 8.62 11.87
N LYS A 104 26.05 8.11 13.08
CA LYS A 104 25.02 7.52 13.95
C LYS A 104 23.89 8.51 14.27
N LYS A 105 24.21 9.81 14.37
CA LYS A 105 23.24 10.85 14.66
C LYS A 105 22.32 11.18 13.49
N GLY A 106 22.78 10.95 12.26
CA GLY A 106 22.01 11.15 11.04
C GLY A 106 21.33 9.88 10.50
N HIS A 107 21.42 8.80 11.24
CA HIS A 107 20.78 7.53 10.89
C HIS A 107 19.32 7.52 11.34
N ASP A 108 18.46 7.06 10.45
CA ASP A 108 17.06 6.77 10.74
C ASP A 108 16.88 5.41 11.41
#